data_2b4a15022a179aad11b3d31429ad4b98
#
_entry.id   2b4a15022a179aad11b3d31429ad4b98
#
_cell.length_a   1.000
_cell.length_b   1.000
_cell.length_c   1.000
_cell.angle_alpha   90.00
_cell.angle_beta   90.00
_cell.angle_gamma   90.00
#
_symmetry.space_group_name_H-M   'P 1'
#
loop_
_entity.id
_entity.type
_entity.pdbx_description
1 polymer ?
#
loop_
_entity_poly.entity_id
_entity_poly.type
_entity_poly.pdbx_seq_one_letter_code
_entity_poly.pdbx_strand_id
1 'polypeptide(L)'
;MLPTGTPGACQNPRQSNIPAYRFGGALLFWGDDWMAYDYARAFYKSRAWQLCRASYIAERQSVDGGLCERCHHALGYIVHHKVPITPNNINDPMITLNHDNLEYLCKACHDEAHGYCGNQKEKPRCEFDEKGNPVPRSR
;
A
#
# COMPACT_ATOMS: atom_id res chain seq x y z
N MET A 1 -23.45 30.68 -7.42
CA MET A 1 -22.00 30.65 -7.12
C MET A 1 -21.64 29.23 -6.74
N LEU A 2 -20.89 28.56 -7.57
CA LEU A 2 -20.32 27.25 -7.24
C LEU A 2 -19.12 27.49 -6.31
N PRO A 3 -19.02 26.80 -5.17
CA PRO A 3 -17.82 26.88 -4.39
C PRO A 3 -16.69 26.21 -5.20
N THR A 4 -15.72 26.98 -5.58
CA THR A 4 -14.45 26.49 -6.08
C THR A 4 -13.78 25.79 -4.92
N GLY A 5 -14.11 24.51 -4.73
CA GLY A 5 -13.37 23.65 -3.82
C GLY A 5 -11.95 23.51 -4.34
N THR A 6 -11.03 24.20 -3.73
CA THR A 6 -9.61 23.90 -3.84
C THR A 6 -9.43 22.41 -3.56
N PRO A 7 -8.80 21.64 -4.43
CA PRO A 7 -8.46 20.27 -4.09
C PRO A 7 -7.57 20.33 -2.85
N GLY A 8 -8.12 19.83 -1.73
CA GLY A 8 -7.41 19.79 -0.46
C GLY A 8 -6.09 19.05 -0.69
N ALA A 9 -5.00 19.72 -0.42
CA ALA A 9 -3.70 19.11 -0.39
C ALA A 9 -3.79 17.88 0.52
N CYS A 10 -3.54 16.70 -0.05
CA CYS A 10 -3.41 15.48 0.73
C CYS A 10 -2.20 15.65 1.66
N GLN A 11 -2.47 16.25 2.83
CA GLN A 11 -1.45 16.33 3.87
C GLN A 11 -1.33 14.93 4.46
N ASN A 12 -0.22 14.31 4.18
CA ASN A 12 0.17 13.06 4.82
C ASN A 12 0.44 13.34 6.31
N PRO A 13 -0.45 12.93 7.24
CA PRO A 13 -0.28 13.23 8.66
C PRO A 13 0.87 12.48 9.32
N ARG A 14 1.64 11.71 8.56
CA ARG A 14 2.69 10.84 9.09
C ARG A 14 4.12 11.37 8.88
N GLN A 15 4.28 12.60 8.34
CA GLN A 15 5.62 13.16 8.16
C GLN A 15 6.23 13.82 9.41
N SER A 16 5.48 13.96 10.50
CA SER A 16 5.93 14.77 11.63
C SER A 16 6.67 14.04 12.76
N ASN A 17 6.81 12.71 12.73
CA ASN A 17 7.50 11.98 13.79
C ASN A 17 8.13 10.66 13.31
N ILE A 18 9.03 10.74 12.34
CA ILE A 18 9.94 9.63 12.08
C ILE A 18 11.23 9.94 12.85
N PRO A 19 11.53 9.25 13.96
CA PRO A 19 12.87 9.31 14.50
C PRO A 19 13.81 8.75 13.44
N ALA A 20 14.81 9.55 13.07
CA ALA A 20 15.84 9.13 12.14
C ALA A 20 16.64 7.97 12.78
N TYR A 21 16.21 6.74 12.56
CA TYR A 21 17.02 5.58 12.84
C TYR A 21 18.10 5.47 11.76
N ARG A 22 19.28 5.84 12.12
CA ARG A 22 20.48 5.66 11.34
C ARG A 22 20.85 4.18 11.39
N PHE A 23 20.42 3.40 10.39
CA PHE A 23 20.93 2.05 10.21
C PHE A 23 22.12 2.07 9.25
N GLY A 24 23.32 1.81 9.82
CA GLY A 24 24.46 1.40 9.03
C GLY A 24 24.27 -0.05 8.60
N GLY A 25 24.21 -0.29 7.29
CA GLY A 25 24.13 -1.62 6.71
C GLY A 25 23.24 -1.63 5.48
N ALA A 26 23.84 -1.54 4.29
CA ALA A 26 23.14 -1.73 3.04
C ALA A 26 22.75 -3.21 2.91
N LEU A 27 21.47 -3.52 3.11
CA LEU A 27 20.88 -4.80 2.72
C LEU A 27 19.92 -4.53 1.58
N LEU A 28 20.34 -4.94 0.39
CA LEU A 28 19.53 -4.99 -0.80
C LEU A 28 18.48 -6.10 -0.64
N PHE A 29 17.28 -5.75 -0.20
CA PHE A 29 16.13 -6.61 -0.30
C PHE A 29 15.18 -6.06 -1.35
N TRP A 30 15.10 -6.74 -2.45
CA TRP A 30 14.06 -6.59 -3.45
C TRP A 30 12.82 -7.32 -2.95
N GLY A 31 11.85 -6.58 -2.46
CA GLY A 31 10.57 -7.11 -2.01
C GLY A 31 9.68 -5.97 -1.55
N ASP A 32 8.39 -6.12 -1.72
CA ASP A 32 7.34 -5.16 -1.37
C ASP A 32 7.25 -4.82 0.14
N ASP A 33 8.25 -5.22 0.91
CA ASP A 33 8.36 -5.10 2.36
C ASP A 33 8.81 -3.72 2.88
N TRP A 34 9.19 -2.81 2.01
CA TRP A 34 9.79 -1.54 2.44
C TRP A 34 8.78 -0.54 3.03
N MET A 35 7.50 -0.83 2.87
CA MET A 35 6.40 0.00 3.40
C MET A 35 5.93 -0.44 4.79
N ALA A 36 6.32 -1.62 5.24
CA ALA A 36 5.96 -2.08 6.57
C ALA A 36 6.97 -1.58 7.61
N TYR A 37 6.46 -0.97 8.68
CA TYR A 37 7.30 -0.64 9.83
C TYR A 37 7.94 -1.90 10.41
N ASP A 38 9.14 -1.80 10.94
CA ASP A 38 9.91 -2.94 11.46
C ASP A 38 9.12 -3.82 12.43
N TYR A 39 8.29 -3.23 13.27
CA TYR A 39 7.44 -3.97 14.22
C TYR A 39 6.37 -4.82 13.52
N ALA A 40 5.87 -4.38 12.38
CA ALA A 40 4.82 -5.08 11.64
C ALA A 40 5.38 -6.18 10.73
N ARG A 41 6.66 -6.10 10.39
CA ARG A 41 7.30 -7.07 9.48
C ARG A 41 7.23 -8.49 10.00
N ALA A 42 7.50 -8.70 11.29
CA ALA A 42 7.40 -10.02 11.93
C ALA A 42 5.95 -10.55 11.87
N PHE A 43 4.97 -9.69 12.10
CA PHE A 43 3.55 -10.04 12.00
C PHE A 43 3.18 -10.48 10.58
N TYR A 44 3.53 -9.70 9.55
CA TYR A 44 3.21 -10.03 8.15
C TYR A 44 3.88 -11.31 7.65
N LYS A 45 4.99 -11.71 8.26
CA LYS A 45 5.67 -13.00 7.99
C LYS A 45 5.14 -14.16 8.82
N SER A 46 4.31 -13.90 9.81
CA SER A 46 3.78 -14.93 10.69
C SER A 46 2.85 -15.90 9.94
N ARG A 47 2.86 -17.16 10.37
CA ARG A 47 1.96 -18.19 9.83
C ARG A 47 0.48 -17.83 10.05
N ALA A 48 0.17 -17.21 11.19
CA ALA A 48 -1.19 -16.80 11.52
C ALA A 48 -1.73 -15.78 10.50
N TRP A 49 -0.94 -14.77 10.16
CA TRP A 49 -1.31 -13.82 9.13
C TRP A 49 -1.44 -14.45 7.75
N GLN A 50 -0.48 -15.29 7.36
CA GLN A 50 -0.50 -15.94 6.04
C GLN A 50 -1.76 -16.82 5.85
N LEU A 51 -2.17 -17.55 6.87
CA LEU A 51 -3.40 -18.34 6.84
C LEU A 51 -4.65 -17.46 6.81
N CYS A 52 -4.71 -16.43 7.64
CA CYS A 52 -5.81 -15.48 7.65
C CYS A 52 -5.97 -14.78 6.30
N ARG A 53 -4.87 -14.28 5.74
CA ARG A 53 -4.86 -13.65 4.42
C ARG A 53 -5.33 -14.60 3.32
N ALA A 54 -4.84 -15.84 3.30
CA ALA A 54 -5.24 -16.83 2.30
C ALA A 54 -6.73 -17.18 2.42
N SER A 55 -7.23 -17.36 3.64
CA SER A 55 -8.65 -17.60 3.93
C SER A 55 -9.52 -16.45 3.43
N TYR A 56 -9.14 -15.21 3.73
CA TYR A 56 -9.88 -14.03 3.30
C TYR A 56 -9.92 -13.89 1.78
N ILE A 57 -8.79 -14.11 1.08
CA ILE A 57 -8.75 -14.09 -0.38
C ILE A 57 -9.65 -15.17 -0.98
N ALA A 58 -9.63 -16.40 -0.43
CA ALA A 58 -10.49 -17.48 -0.89
C ALA A 58 -11.98 -17.15 -0.70
N GLU A 59 -12.34 -16.53 0.41
CA GLU A 59 -13.69 -16.03 0.65
C GLU A 59 -14.09 -14.99 -0.40
N ARG A 60 -13.26 -13.99 -0.65
CA ARG A 60 -13.53 -12.96 -1.67
C ARG A 60 -13.65 -13.54 -3.07
N GLN A 61 -12.81 -14.51 -3.41
CA GLN A 61 -12.90 -15.19 -4.71
C GLN A 61 -14.21 -15.95 -4.88
N SER A 62 -14.76 -16.51 -3.80
CA SER A 62 -16.05 -17.22 -3.85
C SER A 62 -17.25 -16.29 -3.93
N VAL A 63 -17.15 -15.08 -3.38
CA VAL A 63 -18.26 -14.11 -3.33
C VAL A 63 -18.38 -13.31 -4.63
N ASP A 64 -17.30 -12.75 -5.13
CA ASP A 64 -17.29 -11.83 -6.27
C ASP A 64 -16.17 -12.09 -7.30
N GLY A 65 -15.52 -13.23 -7.21
CA GLY A 65 -14.38 -13.56 -8.09
C GLY A 65 -13.10 -12.84 -7.72
N GLY A 66 -13.02 -12.24 -6.51
CA GLY A 66 -11.83 -11.53 -6.03
C GLY A 66 -11.71 -10.11 -6.58
N LEU A 67 -12.81 -9.44 -6.82
CA LEU A 67 -12.80 -8.03 -7.21
C LEU A 67 -12.39 -7.12 -6.06
N CYS A 68 -11.87 -5.97 -6.39
CA CYS A 68 -11.58 -4.90 -5.44
C CYS A 68 -12.86 -4.43 -4.75
N GLU A 69 -12.88 -4.41 -3.42
CA GLU A 69 -14.07 -4.05 -2.64
C GLU A 69 -14.44 -2.57 -2.71
N ARG A 70 -13.57 -1.72 -3.23
CA ARG A 70 -13.86 -0.29 -3.42
C ARG A 70 -14.34 0.05 -4.82
N CYS A 71 -13.56 -0.29 -5.82
CA CYS A 71 -13.91 0.09 -7.19
C CYS A 71 -14.77 -0.93 -7.92
N HIS A 72 -14.79 -2.19 -7.50
CA HIS A 72 -15.54 -3.30 -8.13
C HIS A 72 -15.24 -3.52 -9.63
N HIS A 73 -14.15 -2.92 -10.13
CA HIS A 73 -13.77 -3.02 -11.55
C HIS A 73 -12.50 -3.84 -11.76
N ALA A 74 -11.52 -3.63 -10.90
CA ALA A 74 -10.24 -4.31 -10.97
C ALA A 74 -10.22 -5.51 -10.04
N LEU A 75 -9.39 -6.50 -10.36
CA LEU A 75 -9.11 -7.59 -9.43
C LEU A 75 -8.39 -7.05 -8.20
N GLY A 76 -8.78 -7.55 -7.03
CA GLY A 76 -8.07 -7.29 -5.79
C GLY A 76 -6.66 -7.87 -5.85
N TYR A 77 -5.74 -7.24 -5.17
CA TYR A 77 -4.34 -7.63 -5.12
C TYR A 77 -3.78 -7.63 -3.70
N ILE A 78 -4.20 -6.67 -2.90
CA ILE A 78 -3.67 -6.41 -1.57
C ILE A 78 -4.77 -6.58 -0.54
N VAL A 79 -4.50 -7.34 0.53
CA VAL A 79 -5.36 -7.39 1.71
C VAL A 79 -4.92 -6.26 2.63
N HIS A 80 -5.80 -5.28 2.81
CA HIS A 80 -5.59 -4.06 3.57
C HIS A 80 -6.32 -4.13 4.91
N HIS A 81 -5.71 -3.61 5.98
CA HIS A 81 -6.37 -3.43 7.27
C HIS A 81 -7.08 -2.08 7.33
N LYS A 82 -8.40 -2.08 7.53
CA LYS A 82 -9.20 -0.85 7.70
C LYS A 82 -8.70 -0.05 8.91
N VAL A 83 -8.54 -0.72 10.05
CA VAL A 83 -7.84 -0.17 11.21
C VAL A 83 -6.37 -0.55 11.10
N PRO A 84 -5.46 0.42 10.94
CA PRO A 84 -4.06 0.14 10.72
C PRO A 84 -3.41 -0.55 11.92
N ILE A 85 -2.47 -1.45 11.62
CA ILE A 85 -1.68 -2.12 12.65
C ILE A 85 -0.69 -1.11 13.25
N THR A 86 -0.67 -1.07 14.56
CA THR A 86 0.22 -0.24 15.39
C THR A 86 0.92 -1.09 16.43
N PRO A 87 2.01 -0.62 17.06
CA PRO A 87 2.65 -1.35 18.16
C PRO A 87 1.70 -1.69 19.33
N ASN A 88 0.65 -0.90 19.50
CA ASN A 88 -0.31 -1.07 20.60
C ASN A 88 -1.35 -2.16 20.32
N ASN A 89 -1.69 -2.38 19.04
CA ASN A 89 -2.75 -3.31 18.65
C ASN A 89 -2.27 -4.55 17.89
N ILE A 90 -0.98 -4.65 17.61
CA ILE A 90 -0.40 -5.75 16.81
C ILE A 90 -0.66 -7.14 17.44
N ASN A 91 -0.83 -7.21 18.76
CA ASN A 91 -1.08 -8.43 19.49
C ASN A 91 -2.58 -8.71 19.65
N ASP A 92 -3.45 -7.85 19.16
CA ASP A 92 -4.90 -8.04 19.22
C ASP A 92 -5.41 -8.77 17.97
N PRO A 93 -5.79 -10.06 18.08
CA PRO A 93 -6.28 -10.82 16.93
C PRO A 93 -7.60 -10.29 16.38
N MET A 94 -8.40 -9.57 17.18
CA MET A 94 -9.64 -8.95 16.72
C MET A 94 -9.39 -7.78 15.76
N ILE A 95 -8.19 -7.23 15.74
CA ILE A 95 -7.78 -6.19 14.81
C ILE A 95 -6.93 -6.78 13.69
N THR A 96 -6.00 -7.66 14.04
CA THR A 96 -4.96 -8.13 13.11
C THR A 96 -5.39 -9.32 12.25
N LEU A 97 -6.27 -10.18 12.75
CA LEU A 97 -6.69 -11.43 12.10
C LEU A 97 -8.21 -11.53 11.86
N ASN A 98 -8.96 -10.46 12.09
CA ASN A 98 -10.40 -10.43 11.88
C ASN A 98 -10.71 -10.02 10.44
N HIS A 99 -11.46 -10.84 9.72
CA HIS A 99 -11.92 -10.57 8.36
C HIS A 99 -12.73 -9.27 8.25
N ASP A 100 -13.48 -8.88 9.27
CA ASP A 100 -14.26 -7.62 9.27
C ASP A 100 -13.39 -6.38 9.20
N ASN A 101 -12.14 -6.49 9.68
CA ASN A 101 -11.15 -5.42 9.60
C ASN A 101 -10.28 -5.49 8.33
N LEU A 102 -10.51 -6.45 7.47
CA LEU A 102 -9.79 -6.61 6.21
C LEU A 102 -10.59 -6.06 5.04
N GLU A 103 -9.88 -5.66 4.01
CA GLU A 103 -10.43 -5.16 2.75
C GLU A 103 -9.53 -5.60 1.60
N TYR A 104 -10.11 -6.18 0.55
CA TYR A 104 -9.36 -6.65 -0.61
C TYR A 104 -9.34 -5.58 -1.69
N LEU A 105 -8.19 -4.96 -1.90
CA LEU A 105 -8.04 -3.79 -2.74
C LEU A 105 -7.14 -4.04 -3.95
N CYS A 106 -7.45 -3.38 -5.06
CA CYS A 106 -6.49 -3.20 -6.13
C CYS A 106 -5.44 -2.17 -5.72
N LYS A 107 -4.31 -2.14 -6.45
CA LYS A 107 -3.21 -1.25 -6.09
C LYS A 107 -3.62 0.23 -6.04
N ALA A 108 -4.43 0.69 -7.00
CA ALA A 108 -4.87 2.08 -7.07
C ALA A 108 -5.70 2.48 -5.83
N CYS A 109 -6.69 1.66 -5.46
CA CYS A 109 -7.50 1.91 -4.27
C CYS A 109 -6.73 1.78 -2.96
N HIS A 110 -5.73 0.89 -2.92
CA HIS A 110 -4.85 0.76 -1.77
C HIS A 110 -3.96 2.00 -1.59
N ASP A 111 -3.38 2.52 -2.68
CA ASP A 111 -2.57 3.73 -2.64
C ASP A 111 -3.42 4.94 -2.21
N GLU A 112 -4.66 5.02 -2.66
CA GLU A 112 -5.63 6.03 -2.21
C GLU A 112 -5.96 5.89 -0.72
N ALA A 113 -6.15 4.66 -0.23
CA ALA A 113 -6.42 4.39 1.18
C ALA A 113 -5.29 4.85 2.11
N HIS A 114 -4.05 4.80 1.62
CA HIS A 114 -2.89 5.31 2.33
C HIS A 114 -2.63 6.81 2.12
N GLY A 115 -3.51 7.50 1.39
CA GLY A 115 -3.35 8.92 1.09
C GLY A 115 -2.21 9.20 0.09
N TYR A 116 -1.75 8.19 -0.60
CA TYR A 116 -0.94 8.37 -1.80
C TYR A 116 -1.88 8.82 -2.92
N CYS A 117 -2.44 10.03 -2.79
CA CYS A 117 -3.10 10.68 -3.91
C CYS A 117 -2.08 10.76 -5.03
N GLY A 118 -2.35 9.96 -6.05
CA GLY A 118 -1.41 9.75 -7.13
C GLY A 118 -1.01 11.02 -7.85
N ASN A 119 -0.05 11.71 -7.30
CA ASN A 119 0.96 12.26 -8.15
C ASN A 119 1.70 11.03 -8.73
N GLN A 120 1.05 10.38 -9.67
CA GLN A 120 1.82 9.72 -10.69
C GLN A 120 2.64 10.85 -11.33
N LYS A 121 3.74 11.19 -10.70
CA LYS A 121 4.84 11.81 -11.42
C LYS A 121 5.03 10.84 -12.56
N GLU A 122 4.57 11.26 -13.75
CA GLU A 122 4.82 10.51 -14.96
C GLU A 122 6.29 10.15 -14.86
N LYS A 123 6.56 8.84 -14.76
CA LYS A 123 7.95 8.39 -14.74
C LYS A 123 8.57 9.06 -15.94
N PRO A 124 9.63 9.83 -15.79
CA PRO A 124 10.22 10.51 -16.93
C PRO A 124 10.43 9.45 -18.01
N ARG A 125 9.69 9.57 -19.11
CA ARG A 125 9.86 8.68 -20.24
C ARG A 125 11.22 9.04 -20.80
N CYS A 126 12.20 8.21 -20.52
CA CYS A 126 13.50 8.33 -21.13
C CYS A 126 13.37 7.92 -22.59
N GLU A 127 13.77 8.79 -23.49
CA GLU A 127 14.04 8.43 -24.87
C GLU A 127 15.50 7.95 -24.94
N PHE A 128 15.78 7.06 -25.86
CA PHE A 128 17.13 6.58 -26.07
C PHE A 128 17.70 7.23 -27.35
N ASP A 129 18.93 7.68 -27.29
CA ASP A 129 19.63 8.16 -28.45
C ASP A 129 20.03 7.01 -29.41
N GLU A 130 20.59 7.35 -30.57
CA GLU A 130 21.03 6.37 -31.58
C GLU A 130 22.12 5.42 -31.08
N LYS A 131 22.74 5.74 -29.95
CA LYS A 131 23.76 4.91 -29.27
C LYS A 131 23.22 4.12 -28.12
N GLY A 132 21.89 4.22 -27.85
CA GLY A 132 21.23 3.50 -26.76
C GLY A 132 21.38 4.14 -25.37
N ASN A 133 21.81 5.40 -25.27
CA ASN A 133 21.90 6.11 -24.01
C ASN A 133 20.55 6.77 -23.68
N PRO A 134 20.10 6.76 -22.42
CA PRO A 134 18.88 7.43 -22.02
C PRO A 134 19.06 8.96 -22.08
N VAL A 135 18.21 9.63 -22.85
CA VAL A 135 18.15 11.09 -22.94
C VAL A 135 16.84 11.61 -22.38
N PRO A 136 16.85 12.73 -21.65
CA PRO A 136 15.64 13.35 -21.17
C PRO A 136 14.82 13.86 -22.36
N ARG A 137 13.52 13.55 -22.35
CA ARG A 137 12.61 14.04 -23.37
C ARG A 137 12.50 15.55 -23.27
N SER A 138 12.86 16.26 -24.31
CA SER A 138 12.59 17.70 -24.45
C SER A 138 11.09 17.92 -24.60
N ARG A 139 10.56 18.89 -23.85
CA ARG A 139 9.16 19.31 -23.95
C ARG A 139 8.89 20.02 -25.28
#